data_448375829087f3abb35404bd81cfadbc
#
_entry.id   448375829087f3abb35404bd81cfadbc
#
_cell.length_a   1.000
_cell.length_b   1.000
_cell.length_c   1.000
_cell.angle_alpha   90.00
_cell.angle_beta   90.00
_cell.angle_gamma   90.00
#
_symmetry.space_group_name_H-M   'P 1'
#
loop_
_entity.id
_entity.type
_entity.pdbx_description
1 polymer ?
#
loop_
_entity_poly.entity_id
_entity_poly.type
_entity_poly.pdbx_seq_one_letter_code
_entity_poly.pdbx_strand_id
1 'polypeptide(L)'
;MEKYLGGEEISEEEIKTAIRKATIACNMCPVTCGTSYRNKGVQPMLDAIVDFMPAPTDIPPIKGVNPETGEEDHRPSSDSEPFAALAFKIMADPFVGKLAFFRVYSGTLSSGSYVFNSTKGKKERIGRILQMHANNRKELDIVYSGDIAAAVGLKDTTTGDTLCDEAHP
;
A
#
# COMPACT_ATOMS: atom_id res chain seq x y z
N MET A 1 31.32 2.30 5.11
CA MET A 1 32.32 3.30 4.72
C MET A 1 33.70 2.97 5.32
N GLU A 2 33.81 2.69 6.63
CA GLU A 2 35.06 2.35 7.30
C GLU A 2 35.78 1.15 6.68
N LYS A 3 35.07 0.04 6.44
CA LYS A 3 35.62 -1.14 5.77
C LYS A 3 36.19 -0.83 4.38
N TYR A 4 35.47 -0.03 3.58
CA TYR A 4 35.94 0.38 2.26
C TYR A 4 37.21 1.21 2.32
N LEU A 5 37.28 2.16 3.25
CA LEU A 5 38.45 3.00 3.46
C LEU A 5 39.62 2.22 4.07
N GLY A 6 39.33 1.15 4.84
CA GLY A 6 40.31 0.23 5.43
C GLY A 6 40.84 -0.82 4.44
N GLY A 7 40.28 -0.90 3.21
CA GLY A 7 40.69 -1.91 2.21
C GLY A 7 40.22 -3.32 2.53
N GLU A 8 39.21 -3.47 3.38
CA GLU A 8 38.58 -4.75 3.69
C GLU A 8 37.62 -5.21 2.58
N GLU A 9 37.46 -6.51 2.39
CA GLU A 9 36.46 -7.06 1.48
C GLU A 9 35.04 -6.76 2.01
N ILE A 10 34.18 -6.28 1.10
CA ILE A 10 32.77 -5.99 1.38
C ILE A 10 31.93 -7.04 0.69
N SER A 11 31.06 -7.74 1.42
CA SER A 11 30.17 -8.73 0.85
C SER A 11 29.03 -8.11 0.05
N GLU A 12 28.45 -8.88 -0.89
CA GLU A 12 27.26 -8.45 -1.65
C GLU A 12 26.08 -8.12 -0.75
N GLU A 13 25.88 -8.88 0.33
CA GLU A 13 24.80 -8.65 1.31
C GLU A 13 24.98 -7.31 2.06
N GLU A 14 26.23 -6.95 2.41
CA GLU A 14 26.51 -5.66 3.04
C GLU A 14 26.20 -4.50 2.10
N ILE A 15 26.53 -4.65 0.81
CA ILE A 15 26.22 -3.66 -0.24
C ILE A 15 24.70 -3.52 -0.39
N LYS A 16 23.96 -4.62 -0.55
CA LYS A 16 22.50 -4.63 -0.67
C LYS A 16 21.85 -3.99 0.55
N THR A 17 22.31 -4.32 1.76
CA THR A 17 21.80 -3.75 3.00
C THR A 17 22.03 -2.24 3.06
N ALA A 18 23.19 -1.76 2.63
CA ALA A 18 23.50 -0.33 2.61
C ALA A 18 22.64 0.43 1.59
N ILE A 19 22.45 -0.14 0.38
CA ILE A 19 21.57 0.42 -0.65
C ILE A 19 20.13 0.50 -0.12
N ARG A 20 19.60 -0.60 0.45
CA ARG A 20 18.24 -0.62 1.01
C ARG A 20 18.05 0.46 2.07
N LYS A 21 18.95 0.58 3.04
CA LYS A 21 18.87 1.61 4.08
C LYS A 21 18.87 3.02 3.50
N ALA A 22 19.72 3.28 2.52
CA ALA A 22 19.78 4.59 1.88
C ALA A 22 18.54 4.90 1.03
N THR A 23 17.94 3.87 0.39
CA THR A 23 16.70 3.97 -0.38
C THR A 23 15.50 4.25 0.52
N ILE A 24 15.34 3.51 1.62
CA ILE A 24 14.26 3.71 2.60
C ILE A 24 14.35 5.11 3.24
N ALA A 25 15.56 5.59 3.50
CA ALA A 25 15.81 6.93 4.03
C ALA A 25 15.65 8.05 2.98
N CYS A 26 15.29 7.72 1.72
CA CYS A 26 15.20 8.65 0.58
C CYS A 26 16.50 9.40 0.27
N ASN A 27 17.67 8.85 0.66
CA ASN A 27 18.99 9.41 0.39
C ASN A 27 19.58 8.93 -0.95
N MET A 28 19.02 7.86 -1.51
CA MET A 28 19.46 7.24 -2.76
C MET A 28 18.26 6.72 -3.55
N CYS A 29 18.37 6.76 -4.87
CA CYS A 29 17.43 6.14 -5.78
C CYS A 29 18.19 5.10 -6.63
N PRO A 30 17.99 3.78 -6.42
CA PRO A 30 18.56 2.76 -7.27
C PRO A 30 18.01 2.86 -8.70
N VAL A 31 18.89 2.77 -9.69
CA VAL A 31 18.53 2.82 -11.11
C VAL A 31 18.95 1.52 -11.77
N THR A 32 18.02 0.87 -12.43
CA THR A 32 18.25 -0.35 -13.20
C THR A 32 17.94 -0.12 -14.68
N CYS A 33 18.56 -0.90 -15.56
CA CYS A 33 18.30 -0.85 -16.99
C CYS A 33 17.96 -2.25 -17.52
N GLY A 34 17.15 -2.28 -18.58
CA GLY A 34 16.75 -3.51 -19.23
C GLY A 34 15.99 -3.28 -20.52
N THR A 35 15.67 -4.36 -21.22
CA THR A 35 14.82 -4.31 -22.42
C THR A 35 13.72 -5.36 -22.33
N SER A 36 12.52 -4.96 -21.96
CA SER A 36 11.36 -5.84 -21.79
C SER A 36 10.94 -6.53 -23.10
N TYR A 37 11.05 -5.85 -24.22
CA TYR A 37 10.76 -6.42 -25.54
C TYR A 37 11.65 -7.62 -25.89
N ARG A 38 12.87 -7.66 -25.36
CA ARG A 38 13.83 -8.78 -25.54
C ARG A 38 13.91 -9.67 -24.33
N ASN A 39 13.04 -9.47 -23.36
CA ASN A 39 12.98 -10.21 -22.11
C ASN A 39 14.33 -10.27 -21.35
N LYS A 40 15.06 -9.12 -21.35
CA LYS A 40 16.35 -9.00 -20.67
C LYS A 40 16.26 -7.97 -19.54
N GLY A 41 16.81 -8.32 -18.38
CA GLY A 41 16.85 -7.44 -17.21
C GLY A 41 15.53 -7.36 -16.44
N VAL A 42 14.51 -8.16 -16.78
CA VAL A 42 13.20 -8.13 -16.08
C VAL A 42 13.30 -8.73 -14.69
N GLN A 43 13.89 -9.94 -14.57
CA GLN A 43 14.08 -10.59 -13.27
C GLN A 43 14.98 -9.77 -12.34
N PRO A 44 16.16 -9.29 -12.74
CA PRO A 44 16.97 -8.42 -11.89
C PRO A 44 16.27 -7.13 -11.44
N MET A 45 15.37 -6.58 -12.27
CA MET A 45 14.56 -5.43 -11.88
C MET A 45 13.54 -5.79 -10.79
N LEU A 46 12.90 -6.96 -10.89
CA LEU A 46 11.97 -7.46 -9.87
C LEU A 46 12.72 -7.76 -8.57
N ASP A 47 13.90 -8.38 -8.65
CA ASP A 47 14.77 -8.62 -7.50
C ASP A 47 15.17 -7.30 -6.82
N ALA A 48 15.53 -6.28 -7.60
CA ALA A 48 15.86 -4.96 -7.07
C ALA A 48 14.67 -4.28 -6.35
N ILE A 49 13.44 -4.49 -6.82
CA ILE A 49 12.24 -4.01 -6.12
C ILE A 49 12.12 -4.70 -4.76
N VAL A 50 12.27 -6.03 -4.71
CA VAL A 50 12.21 -6.81 -3.46
C VAL A 50 13.34 -6.43 -2.51
N ASP A 51 14.56 -6.29 -3.04
CA ASP A 51 15.75 -6.01 -2.24
C ASP A 51 15.78 -4.59 -1.68
N PHE A 52 15.30 -3.59 -2.42
CA PHE A 52 15.56 -2.18 -2.11
C PHE A 52 14.32 -1.36 -1.74
N MET A 53 13.10 -1.76 -2.17
CA MET A 53 11.89 -1.00 -1.83
C MET A 53 11.42 -1.32 -0.40
N PRO A 54 10.87 -0.33 0.33
CA PRO A 54 10.35 -0.56 1.68
C PRO A 54 9.09 -1.43 1.65
N ALA A 55 9.00 -2.39 2.57
CA ALA A 55 7.75 -3.02 2.92
C ALA A 55 6.91 -2.10 3.82
N PRO A 56 5.58 -2.33 3.95
CA PRO A 56 4.73 -1.55 4.85
C PRO A 56 5.23 -1.52 6.30
N THR A 57 5.95 -2.56 6.73
CA THR A 57 6.53 -2.68 8.07
C THR A 57 7.87 -1.97 8.24
N ASP A 58 8.51 -1.55 7.15
CA ASP A 58 9.81 -0.82 7.18
C ASP A 58 9.62 0.68 7.40
N ILE A 59 8.40 1.18 7.22
CA ILE A 59 8.07 2.60 7.34
C ILE A 59 7.35 2.90 8.66
N PRO A 60 7.50 4.13 9.20
CA PRO A 60 6.79 4.53 10.41
C PRO A 60 5.26 4.40 10.24
N PRO A 61 4.51 4.24 11.37
CA PRO A 61 3.06 4.27 11.35
C PRO A 61 2.52 5.49 10.60
N ILE A 62 1.44 5.29 9.84
CA ILE A 62 0.81 6.42 9.15
C ILE A 62 0.21 7.37 10.17
N LYS A 63 0.43 8.66 9.96
CA LYS A 63 -0.15 9.72 10.80
C LYS A 63 -1.45 10.20 10.18
N GLY A 64 -2.43 10.44 11.01
CA GLY A 64 -3.71 11.00 10.66
C GLY A 64 -4.20 11.96 11.74
N VAL A 65 -5.37 12.51 11.52
CA VAL A 65 -6.06 13.36 12.49
C VAL A 65 -7.45 12.79 12.70
N ASN A 66 -7.82 12.54 13.93
CA ASN A 66 -9.17 12.10 14.25
C ASN A 66 -10.15 13.24 13.91
N PRO A 67 -11.16 13.00 13.05
CA PRO A 67 -12.05 14.06 12.59
C PRO A 67 -12.99 14.58 13.69
N GLU A 68 -13.20 13.83 14.77
CA GLU A 68 -14.07 14.22 15.89
C GLU A 68 -13.33 15.03 16.94
N THR A 69 -12.12 14.61 17.30
CA THR A 69 -11.34 15.26 18.38
C THR A 69 -10.34 16.28 17.86
N GLY A 70 -9.92 16.17 16.59
CA GLY A 70 -8.87 17.01 16.00
C GLY A 70 -7.45 16.64 16.49
N GLU A 71 -7.30 15.56 17.23
CA GLU A 71 -6.00 15.09 17.74
C GLU A 71 -5.26 14.25 16.71
N GLU A 72 -3.93 14.27 16.75
CA GLU A 72 -3.10 13.40 15.95
C GLU A 72 -3.25 11.95 16.41
N ASP A 73 -3.44 11.05 15.45
CA ASP A 73 -3.51 9.62 15.66
C ASP A 73 -2.53 8.89 14.74
N HIS A 74 -2.15 7.68 15.10
CA HIS A 74 -1.17 6.87 14.39
C HIS A 74 -1.74 5.47 14.16
N ARG A 75 -1.58 4.97 12.93
CA ARG A 75 -1.96 3.59 12.59
C ARG A 75 -0.72 2.81 12.15
N PRO A 76 -0.24 1.86 12.98
CA PRO A 76 0.82 0.95 12.56
C PRO A 76 0.30 -0.05 11.52
N SER A 77 1.20 -0.53 10.67
CA SER A 77 0.86 -1.57 9.69
C SER A 77 0.74 -2.93 10.40
N SER A 78 -0.47 -3.23 10.86
CA SER A 78 -0.82 -4.47 11.57
C SER A 78 -2.28 -4.85 11.31
N ASP A 79 -2.53 -6.15 11.16
CA ASP A 79 -3.89 -6.68 10.92
C ASP A 79 -4.79 -6.62 12.17
N SER A 80 -4.19 -6.52 13.36
CA SER A 80 -4.91 -6.44 14.63
C SER A 80 -5.38 -5.03 15.00
N GLU A 81 -4.94 -4.03 14.26
CA GLU A 81 -5.32 -2.64 14.46
C GLU A 81 -6.68 -2.31 13.83
N PRO A 82 -7.34 -1.21 14.22
CA PRO A 82 -8.52 -0.73 13.54
C PRO A 82 -8.27 -0.49 12.06
N PHE A 83 -9.27 -0.81 11.24
CA PHE A 83 -9.15 -0.65 9.79
C PHE A 83 -8.97 0.82 9.40
N ALA A 84 -7.96 1.09 8.58
CA ALA A 84 -7.75 2.37 7.92
C ALA A 84 -7.17 2.17 6.52
N ALA A 85 -7.75 2.83 5.52
CA ALA A 85 -7.36 2.75 4.13
C ALA A 85 -7.56 4.08 3.41
N LEU A 86 -6.82 4.30 2.34
CA LEU A 86 -6.94 5.45 1.46
C LEU A 86 -7.45 5.02 0.10
N ALA A 87 -8.56 5.60 -0.35
CA ALA A 87 -9.04 5.48 -1.72
C ALA A 87 -8.19 6.40 -2.62
N PHE A 88 -7.26 5.83 -3.39
CA PHE A 88 -6.30 6.61 -4.17
C PHE A 88 -6.64 6.74 -5.66
N LYS A 89 -7.57 5.93 -6.17
CA LYS A 89 -7.98 5.97 -7.57
C LYS A 89 -9.42 5.49 -7.75
N ILE A 90 -10.19 6.22 -8.54
CA ILE A 90 -11.52 5.80 -8.98
C ILE A 90 -11.48 5.52 -10.48
N MET A 91 -12.07 4.39 -10.88
CA MET A 91 -12.18 3.99 -12.28
C MET A 91 -13.62 3.58 -12.60
N ALA A 92 -14.11 3.94 -13.76
CA ALA A 92 -15.35 3.39 -14.28
C ALA A 92 -15.06 2.10 -15.07
N ASP A 93 -15.75 1.04 -14.71
CA ASP A 93 -15.65 -0.25 -15.37
C ASP A 93 -17.00 -0.58 -16.05
N PRO A 94 -16.99 -1.01 -17.32
CA PRO A 94 -18.23 -1.26 -18.08
C PRO A 94 -19.12 -2.35 -17.48
N PHE A 95 -18.55 -3.29 -16.71
CA PHE A 95 -19.26 -4.46 -16.22
C PHE A 95 -19.66 -4.35 -14.75
N VAL A 96 -18.81 -3.74 -13.92
CA VAL A 96 -19.02 -3.65 -12.47
C VAL A 96 -19.31 -2.24 -11.99
N GLY A 97 -19.28 -1.25 -12.91
CA GLY A 97 -19.52 0.15 -12.59
C GLY A 97 -18.33 0.82 -11.95
N LYS A 98 -18.55 1.50 -10.82
CA LYS A 98 -17.51 2.23 -10.12
C LYS A 98 -16.58 1.29 -9.33
N LEU A 99 -15.30 1.34 -9.64
CA LEU A 99 -14.21 0.68 -8.91
C LEU A 99 -13.43 1.73 -8.12
N ALA A 100 -13.38 1.57 -6.81
CA ALA A 100 -12.55 2.38 -5.92
C ALA A 100 -11.31 1.58 -5.53
N PHE A 101 -10.14 1.96 -6.04
CA PHE A 101 -8.86 1.38 -5.63
C PHE A 101 -8.44 1.99 -4.32
N PHE A 102 -8.11 1.14 -3.36
CA PHE A 102 -7.69 1.56 -2.03
C PHE A 102 -6.48 0.78 -1.56
N ARG A 103 -5.67 1.42 -0.70
CA ARG A 103 -4.57 0.80 0.03
C ARG A 103 -4.95 0.70 1.50
N VAL A 104 -4.81 -0.49 2.05
CA VAL A 104 -4.98 -0.74 3.49
C VAL A 104 -3.68 -0.35 4.21
N TYR A 105 -3.79 0.53 5.19
CA TYR A 105 -2.66 0.94 6.03
C TYR A 105 -2.65 0.21 7.37
N SER A 106 -3.82 -0.14 7.89
CA SER A 106 -3.96 -0.90 9.14
C SER A 106 -5.25 -1.71 9.13
N GLY A 107 -5.28 -2.75 9.94
CA GLY A 107 -6.44 -3.62 10.11
C GLY A 107 -6.75 -4.48 8.90
N THR A 108 -7.92 -5.08 8.92
CA THR A 108 -8.45 -5.95 7.88
C THR A 108 -9.83 -5.52 7.44
N LEU A 109 -10.21 -5.87 6.20
CA LEU A 109 -11.53 -5.57 5.66
C LEU A 109 -12.10 -6.79 4.93
N SER A 110 -13.32 -7.18 5.30
CA SER A 110 -14.03 -8.28 4.68
C SER A 110 -15.00 -7.81 3.61
N SER A 111 -15.14 -8.59 2.55
CA SER A 111 -16.17 -8.38 1.51
C SER A 111 -17.57 -8.42 2.14
N GLY A 112 -18.46 -7.56 1.66
CA GLY A 112 -19.83 -7.43 2.17
C GLY A 112 -19.97 -6.61 3.46
N SER A 113 -18.87 -6.17 4.08
CA SER A 113 -18.86 -5.36 5.30
C SER A 113 -19.15 -3.88 5.03
N TYR A 114 -19.16 -3.09 6.10
CA TYR A 114 -19.31 -1.63 6.05
C TYR A 114 -18.00 -0.96 6.40
N VAL A 115 -17.79 0.22 5.80
CA VAL A 115 -16.71 1.14 6.14
C VAL A 115 -17.27 2.52 6.38
N PHE A 116 -16.59 3.30 7.19
CA PHE A 116 -16.88 4.72 7.40
C PHE A 116 -15.93 5.56 6.54
N ASN A 117 -16.50 6.41 5.68
CA ASN A 117 -15.75 7.41 4.95
C ASN A 117 -15.64 8.65 5.85
N SER A 118 -14.54 8.79 6.56
CA SER A 118 -14.33 9.87 7.52
C SER A 118 -14.23 11.25 6.85
N THR A 119 -13.75 11.30 5.62
CA THR A 119 -13.67 12.55 4.84
C THR A 119 -15.06 13.13 4.55
N LYS A 120 -16.07 12.27 4.37
CA LYS A 120 -17.44 12.67 4.02
C LYS A 120 -18.45 12.47 5.15
N GLY A 121 -18.04 11.86 6.27
CA GLY A 121 -18.92 11.54 7.38
C GLY A 121 -20.04 10.54 7.01
N LYS A 122 -19.77 9.58 6.13
CA LYS A 122 -20.76 8.65 5.61
C LYS A 122 -20.32 7.20 5.75
N LYS A 123 -21.27 6.35 6.12
CA LYS A 123 -21.11 4.90 6.12
C LYS A 123 -21.46 4.32 4.75
N GLU A 124 -20.57 3.54 4.19
CA GLU A 124 -20.75 2.88 2.89
C GLU A 124 -20.57 1.37 3.01
N ARG A 125 -21.26 0.63 2.14
CA ARG A 125 -21.14 -0.83 2.10
C ARG A 125 -20.17 -1.25 1.00
N ILE A 126 -19.20 -2.08 1.36
CA ILE A 126 -18.36 -2.82 0.42
C ILE A 126 -19.19 -3.97 -0.15
N GLY A 127 -19.46 -3.96 -1.44
CA GLY A 127 -20.12 -5.08 -2.10
C GLY A 127 -19.18 -6.25 -2.31
N ARG A 128 -18.13 -6.03 -3.09
CA ARG A 128 -17.07 -7.01 -3.39
C ARG A 128 -15.72 -6.35 -3.31
N ILE A 129 -14.71 -7.14 -2.94
CA ILE A 129 -13.31 -6.75 -3.00
C ILE A 129 -12.64 -7.53 -4.11
N LEU A 130 -11.88 -6.85 -4.95
CA LEU A 130 -11.24 -7.42 -6.14
C LEU A 130 -9.73 -7.18 -6.09
N GLN A 131 -8.96 -8.23 -6.32
CA GLN A 131 -7.56 -8.11 -6.71
C GLN A 131 -7.50 -7.94 -8.22
N MET A 132 -6.94 -6.83 -8.66
CA MET A 132 -6.81 -6.51 -10.07
C MET A 132 -5.43 -6.90 -10.59
N HIS A 133 -5.40 -7.65 -11.69
CA HIS A 133 -4.19 -8.01 -12.41
C HIS A 133 -4.42 -7.77 -13.90
N ALA A 134 -3.97 -6.62 -14.39
CA ALA A 134 -4.33 -6.09 -15.71
C ALA A 134 -5.86 -6.06 -15.87
N ASN A 135 -6.40 -6.81 -16.85
CA ASN A 135 -7.86 -6.93 -17.09
C ASN A 135 -8.50 -8.09 -16.31
N ASN A 136 -7.71 -8.89 -15.59
CA ASN A 136 -8.23 -10.00 -14.81
C ASN A 136 -8.66 -9.52 -13.42
N ARG A 137 -9.75 -10.08 -12.94
CA ARG A 137 -10.33 -9.79 -11.64
C ARG A 137 -10.40 -11.07 -10.84
N LYS A 138 -9.88 -11.05 -9.63
CA LYS A 138 -10.03 -12.13 -8.67
C LYS A 138 -10.76 -11.58 -7.45
N GLU A 139 -11.86 -12.21 -7.08
CA GLU A 139 -12.59 -11.85 -5.86
C GLU A 139 -11.78 -12.27 -4.63
N LEU A 140 -11.78 -11.38 -3.63
CA LEU A 140 -11.15 -11.61 -2.33
C LEU A 140 -12.22 -11.52 -1.25
N ASP A 141 -12.17 -12.45 -0.31
CA ASP A 141 -13.06 -12.45 0.86
C ASP A 141 -12.59 -11.43 1.91
N ILE A 142 -11.28 -11.26 2.04
CA ILE A 142 -10.64 -10.38 3.01
C ILE A 142 -9.37 -9.76 2.42
N VAL A 143 -9.04 -8.55 2.86
CA VAL A 143 -7.75 -7.87 2.62
C VAL A 143 -7.12 -7.48 3.94
N TYR A 144 -5.79 -7.41 3.93
CA TYR A 144 -4.93 -7.23 5.10
C TYR A 144 -4.16 -5.91 5.02
N SER A 145 -3.54 -5.55 6.14
CA SER A 145 -2.65 -4.39 6.21
C SER A 145 -1.52 -4.46 5.17
N GLY A 146 -1.36 -3.39 4.40
CA GLY A 146 -0.39 -3.30 3.30
C GLY A 146 -0.95 -3.67 1.92
N ASP A 147 -2.12 -4.33 1.84
CA ASP A 147 -2.74 -4.72 0.58
C ASP A 147 -3.24 -3.52 -0.23
N ILE A 148 -3.24 -3.73 -1.55
CA ILE A 148 -3.91 -2.86 -2.52
C ILE A 148 -4.99 -3.67 -3.22
N ALA A 149 -6.22 -3.18 -3.15
CA ALA A 149 -7.37 -3.83 -3.76
C ALA A 149 -8.33 -2.81 -4.39
N ALA A 150 -9.36 -3.30 -5.05
CA ALA A 150 -10.44 -2.49 -5.59
C ALA A 150 -11.78 -2.90 -4.95
N ALA A 151 -12.56 -1.93 -4.50
CA ALA A 151 -13.90 -2.14 -3.96
C ALA A 151 -14.97 -1.80 -4.98
N VAL A 152 -16.00 -2.63 -5.01
CA VAL A 152 -17.27 -2.38 -5.71
C VAL A 152 -18.33 -2.04 -4.68
N GLY A 153 -19.17 -1.07 -4.98
CA GLY A 153 -20.31 -0.71 -4.11
C GLY A 153 -20.16 0.62 -3.39
N LEU A 154 -18.96 1.20 -3.35
CA LEU A 154 -18.72 2.53 -2.80
C LEU A 154 -19.29 3.61 -3.74
N LYS A 155 -20.40 4.24 -3.34
CA LYS A 155 -21.13 5.20 -4.17
C LYS A 155 -20.57 6.62 -4.04
N ASP A 156 -20.34 7.05 -2.81
CA ASP A 156 -19.97 8.41 -2.48
C ASP A 156 -18.43 8.61 -2.43
N THR A 157 -17.66 7.54 -2.20
CA THR A 157 -16.19 7.60 -2.10
C THR A 157 -15.55 8.17 -3.35
N THR A 158 -14.62 9.10 -3.18
CA THR A 158 -13.81 9.74 -4.25
C THR A 158 -12.32 9.56 -3.98
N THR A 159 -11.48 9.91 -4.95
CA THR A 159 -10.01 9.88 -4.79
C THR A 159 -9.59 10.82 -3.66
N GLY A 160 -8.78 10.32 -2.74
CA GLY A 160 -8.30 11.04 -1.57
C GLY A 160 -9.13 10.80 -0.31
N ASP A 161 -10.26 10.09 -0.39
CA ASP A 161 -11.08 9.81 0.78
C ASP A 161 -10.44 8.73 1.66
N THR A 162 -10.56 8.92 2.97
CA THR A 162 -10.16 7.94 3.99
C THR A 162 -11.33 7.04 4.33
N LEU A 163 -11.07 5.73 4.30
CA LEU A 163 -12.00 4.68 4.70
C LEU A 163 -11.50 4.05 5.99
N CYS A 164 -12.30 4.00 7.03
CA CYS A 164 -11.89 3.52 8.35
C CYS A 164 -12.99 2.73 9.05
N ASP A 165 -12.66 2.21 10.23
CA ASP A 165 -13.64 1.70 11.17
C ASP A 165 -14.45 2.87 11.76
N GLU A 166 -15.78 2.72 11.83
CA GLU A 166 -16.69 3.75 12.36
C GLU A 166 -16.44 4.06 13.85
N ALA A 167 -15.98 3.07 14.62
CA ALA A 167 -15.67 3.24 16.03
C ALA A 167 -14.30 3.92 16.28
N HIS A 168 -13.46 3.97 15.24
CA HIS A 168 -12.10 4.52 15.32
C HIS A 168 -11.80 5.33 14.06
N PRO A 169 -12.50 6.45 13.86
CA PRO A 169 -12.39 7.27 12.66
C PRO A 169 -11.07 8.02 12.56
#